data_9390b848ec9aed99bf0cb6a7df8e7228
#
_entry.id   9390b848ec9aed99bf0cb6a7df8e7228
#
_cell.length_a   1.000
_cell.length_b   1.000
_cell.length_c   1.000
_cell.angle_alpha   90.00
_cell.angle_beta   90.00
_cell.angle_gamma   90.00
#
_symmetry.space_group_name_H-M   'P 1'
#
loop_
_entity.id
_entity.type
_entity.pdbx_description
1 polymer ?
#
loop_
_entity_poly.entity_id
_entity_poly.type
_entity_poly.pdbx_seq_one_letter_code
_entity_poly.pdbx_strand_id
1 'polypeptide(L)'
;MSKINEKINEVQRYLDELMGMVPNSLEEYESNKIIRAACERYFEKVIEAVTDLAFMVIILKKFRVPDDDINSFKILEENRIINNEMYNRLKDSKGMRNFIAHQYGQINDKMVYEAMKEELEKDVKGFISVIEKIK
;
A
#
# COMPACT_ATOMS: atom_id res chain seq x y z
N MET A 1 -21.24 -1.75 1.07
CA MET A 1 -20.50 -2.73 0.21
C MET A 1 -20.05 -2.13 -1.10
N SER A 2 -20.89 -1.34 -1.77
CA SER A 2 -20.50 -0.72 -3.03
C SER A 2 -19.29 0.21 -2.89
N LYS A 3 -19.20 0.96 -1.79
CA LYS A 3 -18.05 1.85 -1.53
C LYS A 3 -16.76 1.07 -1.33
N ILE A 4 -16.84 -0.09 -0.66
CA ILE A 4 -15.66 -0.96 -0.49
C ILE A 4 -15.24 -1.51 -1.85
N ASN A 5 -16.19 -1.95 -2.67
CA ASN A 5 -15.86 -2.45 -4.02
C ASN A 5 -15.23 -1.36 -4.88
N GLU A 6 -15.74 -0.13 -4.80
CA GLU A 6 -15.15 1.00 -5.53
C GLU A 6 -13.72 1.26 -5.08
N LYS A 7 -13.47 1.18 -3.76
CA LYS A 7 -12.12 1.39 -3.24
C LYS A 7 -11.19 0.27 -3.65
N ILE A 8 -11.65 -0.98 -3.65
CA ILE A 8 -10.86 -2.11 -4.12
C ILE A 8 -10.47 -1.88 -5.59
N ASN A 9 -11.42 -1.45 -6.42
CA ASN A 9 -11.14 -1.17 -7.83
C ASN A 9 -10.12 -0.04 -7.98
N GLU A 10 -10.20 0.98 -7.15
CA GLU A 10 -9.25 2.09 -7.16
C GLU A 10 -7.84 1.60 -6.79
N VAL A 11 -7.72 0.78 -5.74
CA VAL A 11 -6.44 0.20 -5.35
C VAL A 11 -5.84 -0.60 -6.49
N GLN A 12 -6.64 -1.47 -7.11
CA GLN A 12 -6.19 -2.30 -8.23
C GLN A 12 -5.75 -1.46 -9.42
N ARG A 13 -6.50 -0.41 -9.74
CA ARG A 13 -6.15 0.48 -10.84
C ARG A 13 -4.81 1.17 -10.61
N TYR A 14 -4.60 1.74 -9.43
CA TYR A 14 -3.33 2.38 -9.11
C TYR A 14 -2.17 1.38 -9.10
N LEU A 15 -2.41 0.18 -8.57
CA LEU A 15 -1.39 -0.87 -8.56
C LEU A 15 -1.01 -1.28 -9.98
N ASP A 16 -2.00 -1.50 -10.85
CA ASP A 16 -1.76 -1.89 -12.23
C ASP A 16 -1.00 -0.80 -13.00
N GLU A 17 -1.38 0.46 -12.78
CA GLU A 17 -0.68 1.59 -13.40
C GLU A 17 0.76 1.65 -12.95
N LEU A 18 1.01 1.47 -11.64
CA LEU A 18 2.37 1.46 -11.12
C LEU A 18 3.18 0.30 -11.69
N MET A 19 2.63 -0.91 -11.64
CA MET A 19 3.37 -2.09 -12.12
C MET A 19 3.65 -2.01 -13.62
N GLY A 20 2.80 -1.30 -14.37
CA GLY A 20 3.03 -1.07 -15.79
C GLY A 20 4.14 -0.09 -16.10
N MET A 21 4.51 0.76 -15.13
CA MET A 21 5.56 1.76 -15.36
C MET A 21 6.88 1.46 -14.66
N VAL A 22 6.89 0.56 -13.65
CA VAL A 22 8.13 0.23 -12.95
C VAL A 22 9.10 -0.42 -13.92
N PRO A 23 10.33 0.13 -14.08
CA PRO A 23 11.31 -0.44 -15.01
C PRO A 23 11.72 -1.86 -14.63
N ASN A 24 12.26 -2.58 -15.61
CA ASN A 24 12.70 -3.96 -15.41
C ASN A 24 14.01 -4.07 -14.64
N SER A 25 14.77 -2.99 -14.51
CA SER A 25 16.04 -3.00 -13.79
C SER A 25 16.20 -1.78 -12.90
N LEU A 26 16.98 -1.94 -11.84
CA LEU A 26 17.32 -0.83 -10.95
C LEU A 26 18.05 0.28 -11.71
N GLU A 27 18.93 -0.09 -12.64
CA GLU A 27 19.67 0.87 -13.45
C GLU A 27 18.74 1.77 -14.24
N GLU A 28 17.72 1.22 -14.89
CA GLU A 28 16.73 2.00 -15.62
C GLU A 28 15.94 2.91 -14.68
N TYR A 29 15.59 2.41 -13.49
CA TYR A 29 14.88 3.19 -12.50
C TYR A 29 15.71 4.38 -12.02
N GLU A 30 16.98 4.14 -11.71
CA GLU A 30 17.86 5.20 -11.19
C GLU A 30 18.20 6.26 -12.25
N SER A 31 18.28 5.85 -13.51
CA SER A 31 18.69 6.75 -14.59
C SER A 31 17.58 7.64 -15.12
N ASN A 32 16.33 7.37 -14.78
CA ASN A 32 15.19 8.14 -15.31
C ASN A 32 14.43 8.84 -14.20
N LYS A 33 14.73 10.12 -13.99
CA LYS A 33 14.10 10.91 -12.91
C LYS A 33 12.58 11.02 -13.05
N ILE A 34 12.08 11.11 -14.27
CA ILE A 34 10.64 11.28 -14.50
C ILE A 34 9.91 10.00 -14.13
N ILE A 35 10.41 8.86 -14.58
CA ILE A 35 9.83 7.55 -14.22
C ILE A 35 9.92 7.33 -12.73
N ARG A 36 11.07 7.65 -12.12
CA ARG A 36 11.25 7.49 -10.68
C ARG A 36 10.23 8.31 -9.90
N ALA A 37 10.06 9.58 -10.26
CA ALA A 37 9.09 10.45 -9.60
C ALA A 37 7.66 9.94 -9.78
N ALA A 38 7.32 9.47 -10.97
CA ALA A 38 6.00 8.92 -11.26
C ALA A 38 5.75 7.66 -10.42
N CYS A 39 6.73 6.76 -10.35
CA CYS A 39 6.63 5.54 -9.55
C CYS A 39 6.43 5.85 -8.06
N GLU A 40 7.18 6.81 -7.53
CA GLU A 40 7.04 7.23 -6.14
C GLU A 40 5.63 7.75 -5.87
N ARG A 41 5.12 8.59 -6.77
CA ARG A 41 3.78 9.15 -6.58
C ARG A 41 2.70 8.07 -6.65
N TYR A 42 2.82 7.11 -7.57
CA TYR A 42 1.86 6.01 -7.65
C TYR A 42 1.98 5.06 -6.46
N PHE A 43 3.18 4.85 -5.95
CA PHE A 43 3.36 4.09 -4.70
C PHE A 43 2.58 4.75 -3.57
N GLU A 44 2.70 6.07 -3.43
CA GLU A 44 1.94 6.81 -2.43
C GLU A 44 0.44 6.62 -2.61
N LYS A 45 -0.05 6.72 -3.85
CA LYS A 45 -1.48 6.55 -4.14
C LYS A 45 -1.99 5.16 -3.78
N VAL A 46 -1.20 4.12 -4.08
CA VAL A 46 -1.57 2.75 -3.74
C VAL A 46 -1.72 2.61 -2.23
N ILE A 47 -0.73 3.07 -1.47
CA ILE A 47 -0.75 2.91 -0.02
C ILE A 47 -1.83 3.78 0.63
N GLU A 48 -2.07 4.98 0.12
CA GLU A 48 -3.18 5.81 0.58
C GLU A 48 -4.53 5.10 0.38
N ALA A 49 -4.73 4.51 -0.79
CA ALA A 49 -5.98 3.80 -1.08
C ALA A 49 -6.13 2.53 -0.24
N VAL A 50 -5.03 1.81 -0.02
CA VAL A 50 -5.02 0.63 0.89
C VAL A 50 -5.40 1.05 2.31
N THR A 51 -4.85 2.15 2.78
CA THR A 51 -5.17 2.69 4.10
C THR A 51 -6.64 3.07 4.21
N ASP A 52 -7.16 3.75 3.18
CA ASP A 52 -8.59 4.10 3.13
C ASP A 52 -9.46 2.85 3.18
N LEU A 53 -9.08 1.81 2.48
CA LEU A 53 -9.82 0.54 2.49
C LEU A 53 -9.82 -0.06 3.90
N ALA A 54 -8.68 -0.01 4.60
CA ALA A 54 -8.61 -0.49 5.99
C ALA A 54 -9.60 0.26 6.89
N PHE A 55 -9.65 1.61 6.78
CA PHE A 55 -10.59 2.42 7.54
C PHE A 55 -12.05 2.06 7.21
N MET A 56 -12.35 1.81 5.94
CA MET A 56 -13.71 1.45 5.52
C MET A 56 -14.15 0.11 6.13
N VAL A 57 -13.25 -0.85 6.21
CA VAL A 57 -13.54 -2.14 6.85
C VAL A 57 -13.79 -1.95 8.34
N ILE A 58 -12.98 -1.13 9.01
CA ILE A 58 -13.14 -0.82 10.42
C ILE A 58 -14.53 -0.24 10.69
N ILE A 59 -14.96 0.71 9.86
CA ILE A 59 -16.29 1.31 9.98
C ILE A 59 -17.38 0.27 9.76
N LEU A 60 -17.26 -0.52 8.70
CA LEU A 60 -18.24 -1.56 8.37
C LEU A 60 -18.43 -2.56 9.51
N LYS A 61 -17.32 -2.99 10.11
CA LYS A 61 -17.33 -3.99 11.18
C LYS A 61 -17.56 -3.39 12.57
N LYS A 62 -17.64 -2.06 12.65
CA LYS A 62 -17.83 -1.33 13.90
C LYS A 62 -16.74 -1.59 14.94
N PHE A 63 -15.50 -1.72 14.46
CA PHE A 63 -14.34 -1.83 15.34
C PHE A 63 -14.03 -0.46 15.96
N ARG A 64 -13.10 -0.43 16.92
CA ARG A 64 -12.71 0.82 17.56
C ARG A 64 -12.08 1.79 16.56
N VAL A 65 -12.19 3.09 16.86
CA VAL A 65 -11.62 4.14 16.00
C VAL A 65 -10.09 4.10 16.10
N PRO A 66 -9.38 4.05 14.94
CA PRO A 66 -7.92 4.06 14.97
C PRO A 66 -7.36 5.43 15.34
N ASP A 67 -6.18 5.43 15.98
CA ASP A 67 -5.48 6.65 16.34
C ASP A 67 -4.75 7.27 15.16
N ASP A 68 -4.28 6.44 14.23
CA ASP A 68 -3.57 6.86 13.03
C ASP A 68 -3.66 5.76 11.97
N ASP A 69 -2.97 5.99 10.84
CA ASP A 69 -3.05 5.06 9.70
C ASP A 69 -2.44 3.69 10.02
N ILE A 70 -1.29 3.66 10.69
CA ILE A 70 -0.67 2.37 11.05
C ILE A 70 -1.53 1.64 12.07
N ASN A 71 -2.15 2.37 13.00
CA ASN A 71 -3.04 1.79 13.97
C ASN A 71 -4.27 1.12 13.32
N SER A 72 -4.71 1.62 12.15
CA SER A 72 -5.80 0.98 11.43
C SER A 72 -5.46 -0.47 11.06
N PHE A 73 -4.23 -0.72 10.62
CA PHE A 73 -3.78 -2.07 10.31
C PHE A 73 -3.69 -2.93 11.58
N LYS A 74 -3.27 -2.34 12.69
CA LYS A 74 -3.19 -3.04 13.97
C LYS A 74 -4.57 -3.48 14.44
N ILE A 75 -5.58 -2.63 14.26
CA ILE A 75 -6.96 -2.97 14.61
C ILE A 75 -7.46 -4.16 13.78
N LEU A 76 -7.14 -4.20 12.49
CA LEU A 76 -7.50 -5.32 11.65
C LEU A 76 -6.83 -6.61 12.15
N GLU A 77 -5.57 -6.52 12.58
CA GLU A 77 -4.86 -7.67 13.15
C GLU A 77 -5.53 -8.13 14.47
N GLU A 78 -5.84 -7.19 15.38
CA GLU A 78 -6.50 -7.48 16.64
C GLU A 78 -7.80 -8.26 16.44
N ASN A 79 -8.53 -7.93 15.39
CA ASN A 79 -9.82 -8.54 15.08
C ASN A 79 -9.69 -9.71 14.12
N ARG A 80 -8.47 -10.20 13.89
CA ARG A 80 -8.18 -11.37 13.07
C ARG A 80 -8.63 -11.27 11.61
N ILE A 81 -8.76 -10.04 11.12
CA ILE A 81 -9.02 -9.81 9.70
C ILE A 81 -7.75 -10.08 8.90
N ILE A 82 -6.60 -9.66 9.42
CA ILE A 82 -5.29 -9.93 8.83
C ILE A 82 -4.40 -10.60 9.90
N ASN A 83 -3.38 -11.32 9.45
CA ASN A 83 -2.42 -11.92 10.36
C ASN A 83 -1.26 -10.96 10.67
N ASN A 84 -0.38 -11.39 11.58
CA ASN A 84 0.76 -10.55 11.98
C ASN A 84 1.71 -10.26 10.83
N GLU A 85 1.96 -11.24 9.95
CA GLU A 85 2.82 -11.04 8.79
C GLU A 85 2.26 -9.94 7.88
N MET A 86 0.98 -10.00 7.58
CA MET A 86 0.32 -8.97 6.74
C MET A 86 0.38 -7.61 7.43
N TYR A 87 0.14 -7.55 8.73
CA TYR A 87 0.24 -6.31 9.50
C TYR A 87 1.63 -5.69 9.33
N ASN A 88 2.69 -6.48 9.52
CA ASN A 88 4.05 -5.98 9.40
C ASN A 88 4.37 -5.48 8.00
N ARG A 89 3.89 -6.19 6.97
CA ARG A 89 4.11 -5.77 5.58
C ARG A 89 3.40 -4.45 5.27
N LEU A 90 2.17 -4.30 5.72
CA LEU A 90 1.41 -3.05 5.51
C LEU A 90 2.02 -1.90 6.30
N LYS A 91 2.47 -2.16 7.51
CA LYS A 91 3.16 -1.18 8.34
C LYS A 91 4.44 -0.68 7.65
N ASP A 92 5.23 -1.61 7.12
CA ASP A 92 6.47 -1.26 6.43
C ASP A 92 6.20 -0.46 5.16
N SER A 93 5.16 -0.84 4.41
CA SER A 93 4.75 -0.11 3.21
C SER A 93 4.30 1.32 3.55
N LYS A 94 3.54 1.47 4.63
CA LYS A 94 3.11 2.80 5.07
C LYS A 94 4.29 3.63 5.55
N GLY A 95 5.25 3.02 6.23
CA GLY A 95 6.49 3.69 6.64
C GLY A 95 7.28 4.19 5.44
N MET A 96 7.40 3.38 4.41
CA MET A 96 8.07 3.77 3.18
C MET A 96 7.32 4.91 2.46
N ARG A 97 5.98 4.83 2.42
CA ARG A 97 5.17 5.91 1.83
C ARG A 97 5.42 7.23 2.56
N ASN A 98 5.47 7.20 3.89
CA ASN A 98 5.72 8.39 4.68
C ASN A 98 7.12 8.93 4.44
N PHE A 99 8.10 8.05 4.32
CA PHE A 99 9.48 8.43 4.01
C PHE A 99 9.56 9.14 2.66
N ILE A 100 8.93 8.58 1.64
CA ILE A 100 8.90 9.16 0.29
C ILE A 100 8.19 10.52 0.30
N ALA A 101 7.01 10.59 0.92
CA ALA A 101 6.18 11.79 0.90
C ALA A 101 6.86 12.97 1.60
N HIS A 102 7.58 12.69 2.69
CA HIS A 102 8.23 13.74 3.47
C HIS A 102 9.71 13.88 3.16
N GLN A 103 10.27 12.98 2.36
CA GLN A 103 11.66 12.99 1.92
C GLN A 103 12.63 13.14 3.10
N TYR A 104 12.42 12.34 4.12
CA TYR A 104 13.33 12.32 5.29
C TYR A 104 14.71 11.86 4.87
N GLY A 105 15.66 12.79 4.82
CA GLY A 105 17.01 12.51 4.39
C GLY A 105 17.06 12.13 2.91
N GLN A 106 18.08 11.36 2.53
CA GLN A 106 18.27 10.92 1.15
C GLN A 106 17.46 9.65 0.91
N ILE A 107 16.61 9.67 -0.14
CA ILE A 107 15.82 8.50 -0.51
C ILE A 107 16.75 7.41 -1.05
N ASN A 108 16.59 6.19 -0.53
CA ASN A 108 17.33 5.02 -1.02
C ASN A 108 16.54 4.41 -2.19
N ASP A 109 16.92 4.78 -3.40
CA ASP A 109 16.22 4.34 -4.62
C ASP A 109 16.20 2.82 -4.77
N LYS A 110 17.27 2.14 -4.37
CA LYS A 110 17.33 0.68 -4.45
C LYS A 110 16.26 0.03 -3.57
N MET A 111 16.14 0.51 -2.33
CA MET A 111 15.15 -0.02 -1.39
C MET A 111 13.73 0.20 -1.89
N VAL A 112 13.45 1.41 -2.39
CA VAL A 112 12.13 1.77 -2.94
C VAL A 112 11.82 0.91 -4.16
N TYR A 113 12.78 0.77 -5.09
CA TYR A 113 12.59 -0.03 -6.29
C TYR A 113 12.31 -1.49 -5.95
N GLU A 114 13.08 -2.08 -5.05
CA GLU A 114 12.87 -3.48 -4.65
C GLU A 114 11.51 -3.69 -4.01
N ALA A 115 11.06 -2.75 -3.17
CA ALA A 115 9.75 -2.83 -2.57
C ALA A 115 8.64 -2.80 -3.61
N MET A 116 8.74 -1.90 -4.60
CA MET A 116 7.75 -1.80 -5.67
C MET A 116 7.76 -3.03 -6.58
N LYS A 117 8.95 -3.48 -6.97
CA LYS A 117 9.09 -4.52 -7.98
C LYS A 117 8.79 -5.90 -7.44
N GLU A 118 9.21 -6.20 -6.20
CA GLU A 118 9.21 -7.55 -5.68
C GLU A 118 8.16 -7.82 -4.61
N GLU A 119 7.70 -6.81 -3.88
CA GLU A 119 6.87 -7.02 -2.69
C GLU A 119 5.47 -6.44 -2.78
N LEU A 120 5.34 -5.25 -3.32
CA LEU A 120 4.10 -4.48 -3.24
C LEU A 120 2.89 -5.20 -3.84
N GLU A 121 3.04 -5.73 -5.04
CA GLU A 121 1.92 -6.37 -5.74
C GLU A 121 1.38 -7.55 -4.95
N LYS A 122 2.27 -8.39 -4.45
CA LYS A 122 1.90 -9.55 -3.63
C LYS A 122 1.18 -9.11 -2.36
N ASP A 123 1.71 -8.11 -1.68
CA ASP A 123 1.16 -7.65 -0.41
C ASP A 123 -0.22 -7.01 -0.59
N VAL A 124 -0.37 -6.17 -1.60
CA VAL A 124 -1.64 -5.49 -1.87
C VAL A 124 -2.71 -6.48 -2.35
N LYS A 125 -2.35 -7.38 -3.25
CA LYS A 125 -3.30 -8.42 -3.71
C LYS A 125 -3.71 -9.35 -2.58
N GLY A 126 -2.78 -9.66 -1.69
CA GLY A 126 -3.08 -10.46 -0.50
C GLY A 126 -4.08 -9.76 0.41
N PHE A 127 -3.89 -8.47 0.63
CA PHE A 127 -4.82 -7.68 1.44
C PHE A 127 -6.21 -7.63 0.80
N ILE A 128 -6.28 -7.34 -0.49
CA ILE A 128 -7.56 -7.32 -1.22
C ILE A 128 -8.27 -8.67 -1.11
N SER A 129 -7.52 -9.76 -1.27
CA SER A 129 -8.08 -11.11 -1.16
C SER A 129 -8.73 -11.34 0.22
N VAL A 130 -8.08 -10.88 1.28
CA VAL A 130 -8.62 -11.00 2.64
C VAL A 130 -9.92 -10.19 2.76
N ILE A 131 -9.93 -8.96 2.25
CA ILE A 131 -11.12 -8.11 2.33
C ILE A 131 -12.27 -8.70 1.51
N GLU A 132 -11.98 -9.28 0.35
CA GLU A 132 -13.00 -9.94 -0.48
C GLU A 132 -13.72 -11.06 0.27
N LYS A 133 -13.00 -11.77 1.13
CA LYS A 133 -13.57 -12.90 1.89
C LYS A 133 -14.53 -12.47 2.99
N ILE A 134 -14.43 -11.26 3.47
CA ILE A 134 -15.24 -10.78 4.60
C ILE A 134 -16.42 -9.92 4.18
N LYS A 135 -16.55 -9.67 2.89
CA LYS A 135 -17.68 -8.88 2.36
C LYS A 135 -19.01 -9.61 2.50
#